data_23904ba23788d11165f3b988b5da46c4
#
_entry.id   23904ba23788d11165f3b988b5da46c4
#
_cell.length_a   1.000
_cell.length_b   1.000
_cell.length_c   1.000
_cell.angle_alpha   90.00
_cell.angle_beta   90.00
_cell.angle_gamma   90.00
#
_symmetry.space_group_name_H-M   'P 1'
#
loop_
_entity.id
_entity.type
_entity.pdbx_description
1 polymer ?
#
loop_
_entity_poly.entity_id
_entity_poly.type
_entity_poly.pdbx_seq_one_letter_code
_entity_poly.pdbx_strand_id
1 'polypeptide(L)'
;MAGMPAARLPGVFMMNIAELRHNRYLRVLFVPFRMRALVRGSEIGLVIAGAAIGIISGLMVAAIGSISQWMHQAIFALEPGEKLSSAASLQPSAYIAPLAGGILMGIVIWVLARWRKRPIVDPIEANALHGGRLSLTDSFILVGQNLIANGFGASVGLEAAYTQLASGFASRIGRALKLRRADLRTLVGCGAAAAIASAFNAPLTGAFYAFELIIGVYSIATLTPVVVAAIIGALVTQAIGGAPFIIDIGQIDDITPRDYVPALVLGFFSAGIAILIMRGVTFVEKVARRSVVPNVMAPAIGGAIVGMIAFLSPQVLASGHGALHLDLNANITIPALLLLIFAKSLASAVSIGSGFRGGLFFASLFLGALTGKLFAAVAGAVLPAGLALAPEVYAVIGMSSLAVAVVGGPMTMTFLALELTGDFPISMLVLGAVVSSSLMVRKTFGYSFATWRFHLRGEAIRSAHDIGWIRDLTVNRMMRHDVRTVLIDTDIETFRHDFPLGSTQRVIAVDAEGRYVGMIPVPEVYADSFDTSDGEHSIRELLKYQDEFLLPQMNAKEAVVRFDRAESEALAVVNNAQERKVLGLLSEAHTLRRYSEELDRRRREVSGEV
;
A
#
# COMPACT_ATOMS: atom_id res chain seq x y z
N MET A 1 -20.16 -71.28 -36.80
CA MET A 1 -19.84 -71.66 -35.44
C MET A 1 -19.18 -70.49 -34.71
N ALA A 2 -19.95 -69.95 -33.84
CA ALA A 2 -19.62 -69.25 -32.61
C ALA A 2 -18.41 -68.30 -32.57
N GLY A 3 -18.73 -67.00 -32.63
CA GLY A 3 -17.84 -65.89 -32.23
C GLY A 3 -17.80 -65.69 -30.74
N MET A 4 -16.64 -65.40 -30.21
CA MET A 4 -16.45 -64.89 -28.85
C MET A 4 -16.29 -63.36 -28.88
N PRO A 5 -16.89 -62.63 -27.94
CA PRO A 5 -16.78 -61.18 -27.93
C PRO A 5 -15.50 -60.70 -27.21
N ALA A 6 -14.86 -59.69 -27.83
CA ALA A 6 -13.71 -59.00 -27.30
C ALA A 6 -14.04 -58.24 -26.02
N ALA A 7 -13.26 -58.44 -24.95
CA ALA A 7 -13.32 -57.71 -23.68
C ALA A 7 -12.92 -56.24 -23.87
N ARG A 8 -13.82 -55.31 -23.57
CA ARG A 8 -13.53 -53.86 -23.45
C ARG A 8 -12.80 -53.61 -22.12
N LEU A 9 -11.59 -53.08 -22.22
CA LEU A 9 -10.87 -52.47 -21.08
C LEU A 9 -11.62 -51.22 -20.58
N PRO A 10 -11.72 -50.93 -19.27
CA PRO A 10 -12.40 -49.78 -18.76
C PRO A 10 -11.60 -48.50 -19.07
N GLY A 11 -12.30 -47.54 -19.65
CA GLY A 11 -11.77 -46.24 -20.03
C GLY A 11 -11.23 -45.46 -18.82
N VAL A 12 -10.04 -44.92 -19.02
CA VAL A 12 -9.43 -43.93 -18.12
C VAL A 12 -10.37 -42.71 -18.08
N PHE A 13 -10.91 -42.43 -16.92
CA PHE A 13 -11.75 -41.29 -16.62
C PHE A 13 -10.91 -40.01 -16.77
N MET A 14 -10.94 -39.39 -17.93
CA MET A 14 -10.53 -37.99 -18.06
C MET A 14 -11.60 -37.13 -17.35
N MET A 15 -11.35 -36.82 -16.11
CA MET A 15 -12.16 -35.91 -15.33
C MET A 15 -12.09 -34.52 -15.95
N ASN A 16 -13.21 -34.04 -16.48
CA ASN A 16 -13.36 -32.75 -17.15
C ASN A 16 -13.11 -31.61 -16.16
N ILE A 17 -12.12 -30.75 -16.44
CA ILE A 17 -11.73 -29.61 -15.58
C ILE A 17 -12.93 -28.65 -15.34
N ALA A 18 -13.98 -28.70 -16.16
CA ALA A 18 -15.20 -27.94 -15.96
C ALA A 18 -16.07 -28.47 -14.79
N GLU A 19 -16.04 -29.79 -14.50
CA GLU A 19 -16.77 -30.38 -13.38
C GLU A 19 -16.11 -30.08 -12.02
N LEU A 20 -14.81 -29.86 -11.98
CA LEU A 20 -14.10 -29.43 -10.76
C LEU A 20 -14.51 -28.03 -10.29
N ARG A 21 -15.08 -27.20 -11.17
CA ARG A 21 -15.65 -25.90 -10.79
C ARG A 21 -16.99 -25.98 -10.07
N HIS A 22 -17.70 -27.09 -10.17
CA HIS A 22 -19.07 -27.25 -9.60
C HIS A 22 -19.12 -28.16 -8.37
N ASN A 23 -18.02 -28.74 -7.98
CA ASN A 23 -18.01 -29.62 -6.81
C ASN A 23 -18.14 -28.81 -5.51
N ARG A 24 -19.37 -28.68 -5.02
CA ARG A 24 -19.78 -28.03 -3.74
C ARG A 24 -19.03 -28.63 -2.52
N TYR A 25 -18.41 -29.79 -2.61
CA TYR A 25 -17.74 -30.53 -1.53
C TYR A 25 -16.37 -29.97 -1.17
N LEU A 26 -15.67 -29.24 -2.07
CA LEU A 26 -14.46 -28.50 -1.73
C LEU A 26 -14.73 -27.09 -1.15
N ARG A 27 -16.01 -26.72 -0.98
CA ARG A 27 -16.42 -25.46 -0.36
C ARG A 27 -16.50 -25.49 1.17
N VAL A 28 -16.18 -26.61 1.80
CA VAL A 28 -16.47 -26.78 3.23
C VAL A 28 -15.21 -27.11 4.00
N LEU A 29 -14.45 -26.10 4.36
CA LEU A 29 -14.05 -26.00 5.76
C LEU A 29 -15.36 -25.66 6.52
N PHE A 30 -16.04 -26.68 7.05
CA PHE A 30 -17.21 -26.54 7.92
C PHE A 30 -16.74 -25.85 9.20
N VAL A 31 -16.76 -24.53 9.21
CA VAL A 31 -16.71 -23.79 10.48
C VAL A 31 -18.09 -24.00 11.10
N PRO A 32 -18.22 -24.69 12.25
CA PRO A 32 -19.49 -24.98 12.89
C PRO A 32 -20.29 -23.68 13.09
N PHE A 33 -21.60 -23.73 12.90
CA PHE A 33 -22.48 -22.58 13.08
C PHE A 33 -22.25 -21.86 14.43
N ARG A 34 -21.94 -22.63 15.48
CA ARG A 34 -21.62 -22.13 16.83
C ARG A 34 -20.34 -21.27 16.84
N MET A 35 -19.27 -21.64 16.11
CA MET A 35 -18.07 -20.81 16.00
C MET A 35 -18.34 -19.50 15.25
N ARG A 36 -19.17 -19.53 14.21
CA ARG A 36 -19.57 -18.30 13.50
C ARG A 36 -20.36 -17.35 14.40
N ALA A 37 -21.27 -17.87 15.22
CA ALA A 37 -22.05 -17.07 16.16
C ALA A 37 -21.16 -16.45 17.25
N LEU A 38 -20.20 -17.21 17.76
CA LEU A 38 -19.26 -16.78 18.80
C LEU A 38 -18.32 -15.66 18.31
N VAL A 39 -17.77 -15.81 17.09
CA VAL A 39 -16.86 -14.80 16.52
C VAL A 39 -17.60 -13.54 16.07
N ARG A 40 -18.88 -13.65 15.69
CA ARG A 40 -19.70 -12.49 15.28
C ARG A 40 -20.31 -11.70 16.44
N GLY A 41 -20.48 -12.33 17.59
CA GLY A 41 -21.20 -11.78 18.73
C GLY A 41 -20.31 -11.31 19.89
N SER A 42 -19.00 -11.56 19.85
CA SER A 42 -18.12 -11.20 20.97
C SER A 42 -16.74 -10.76 20.51
N GLU A 43 -16.16 -9.79 21.21
CA GLU A 43 -14.76 -9.37 21.04
C GLU A 43 -13.80 -10.54 21.25
N ILE A 44 -14.09 -11.44 22.20
CA ILE A 44 -13.32 -12.65 22.49
C ILE A 44 -13.20 -13.55 21.26
N GLY A 45 -14.26 -13.68 20.47
CA GLY A 45 -14.25 -14.46 19.24
C GLY A 45 -13.28 -13.89 18.20
N LEU A 46 -13.18 -12.58 18.08
CA LEU A 46 -12.23 -11.92 17.18
C LEU A 46 -10.79 -12.08 17.68
N VAL A 47 -10.57 -12.06 19.00
CA VAL A 47 -9.26 -12.32 19.62
C VAL A 47 -8.80 -13.76 19.34
N ILE A 48 -9.69 -14.76 19.50
CA ILE A 48 -9.38 -16.16 19.19
C ILE A 48 -9.05 -16.33 17.70
N ALA A 49 -9.80 -15.66 16.82
CA ALA A 49 -9.50 -15.67 15.39
C ALA A 49 -8.16 -14.99 15.08
N GLY A 50 -7.83 -13.89 15.76
CA GLY A 50 -6.53 -13.22 15.70
C GLY A 50 -5.39 -14.13 16.14
N ALA A 51 -5.56 -14.85 17.26
CA ALA A 51 -4.61 -15.84 17.76
C ALA A 51 -4.34 -16.97 16.74
N ALA A 52 -5.39 -17.53 16.15
CA ALA A 52 -5.26 -18.54 15.11
C ALA A 52 -4.54 -18.00 13.87
N ILE A 53 -4.83 -16.76 13.46
CA ILE A 53 -4.10 -16.09 12.38
C ILE A 53 -2.64 -15.88 12.77
N GLY A 54 -2.33 -15.54 14.03
CA GLY A 54 -0.95 -15.43 14.54
C GLY A 54 -0.16 -16.71 14.33
N ILE A 55 -0.72 -17.88 14.72
CA ILE A 55 -0.09 -19.20 14.52
C ILE A 55 0.17 -19.45 13.03
N ILE A 56 -0.85 -19.27 12.20
CA ILE A 56 -0.74 -19.52 10.76
C ILE A 56 0.32 -18.59 10.14
N SER A 57 0.34 -17.32 10.52
CA SER A 57 1.29 -16.34 9.99
C SER A 57 2.72 -16.65 10.41
N GLY A 58 2.96 -17.03 11.68
CA GLY A 58 4.28 -17.42 12.17
C GLY A 58 4.85 -18.61 11.39
N LEU A 59 4.03 -19.67 11.19
CA LEU A 59 4.39 -20.82 10.37
C LEU A 59 4.72 -20.45 8.92
N MET A 60 3.93 -19.56 8.32
CA MET A 60 4.16 -19.11 6.94
C MET A 60 5.44 -18.29 6.79
N VAL A 61 5.70 -17.38 7.73
CA VAL A 61 6.93 -16.57 7.72
C VAL A 61 8.16 -17.47 7.86
N ALA A 62 8.13 -18.41 8.80
CA ALA A 62 9.19 -19.38 8.97
C ALA A 62 9.41 -20.22 7.70
N ALA A 63 8.33 -20.71 7.08
CA ALA A 63 8.41 -21.51 5.85
C ALA A 63 8.99 -20.71 4.67
N ILE A 64 8.50 -19.49 4.41
CA ILE A 64 8.99 -18.64 3.32
C ILE A 64 10.46 -18.26 3.56
N GLY A 65 10.83 -17.91 4.80
CA GLY A 65 12.22 -17.62 5.18
C GLY A 65 13.15 -18.81 4.96
N SER A 66 12.73 -20.00 5.39
CA SER A 66 13.50 -21.25 5.19
C SER A 66 13.66 -21.60 3.71
N ILE A 67 12.61 -21.45 2.90
CA ILE A 67 12.69 -21.67 1.45
C ILE A 67 13.67 -20.67 0.82
N SER A 68 13.61 -19.39 1.17
CA SER A 68 14.54 -18.38 0.66
C SER A 68 15.99 -18.69 1.06
N GLN A 69 16.23 -19.07 2.30
CA GLN A 69 17.56 -19.44 2.79
C GLN A 69 18.09 -20.70 2.09
N TRP A 70 17.24 -21.71 1.90
CA TRP A 70 17.59 -22.90 1.11
C TRP A 70 17.95 -22.54 -0.34
N MET A 71 17.19 -21.65 -0.98
CA MET A 71 17.53 -21.17 -2.32
C MET A 71 18.88 -20.46 -2.35
N HIS A 72 19.19 -19.62 -1.37
CA HIS A 72 20.49 -18.96 -1.26
C HIS A 72 21.64 -19.97 -1.12
N GLN A 73 21.49 -20.98 -0.25
CA GLN A 73 22.49 -22.04 -0.09
C GLN A 73 22.69 -22.84 -1.38
N ALA A 74 21.59 -23.21 -2.05
CA ALA A 74 21.65 -24.02 -3.27
C ALA A 74 22.22 -23.25 -4.48
N ILE A 75 21.87 -21.97 -4.65
CA ILE A 75 22.21 -21.16 -5.82
C ILE A 75 23.60 -20.51 -5.67
N PHE A 76 23.91 -20.03 -4.45
CA PHE A 76 25.14 -19.29 -4.18
C PHE A 76 26.23 -20.11 -3.47
N ALA A 77 25.94 -21.40 -3.22
CA ALA A 77 26.84 -22.32 -2.51
C ALA A 77 27.31 -21.80 -1.14
N LEU A 78 26.37 -21.22 -0.37
CA LEU A 78 26.64 -20.69 0.97
C LEU A 78 26.72 -21.80 2.01
N GLU A 79 27.49 -21.57 3.07
CA GLU A 79 27.55 -22.47 4.22
C GLU A 79 26.21 -22.50 5.00
N PRO A 80 25.93 -23.60 5.72
CA PRO A 80 24.74 -23.67 6.57
C PRO A 80 24.73 -22.55 7.62
N GLY A 81 23.67 -21.72 7.60
CA GLY A 81 23.52 -20.59 8.50
C GLY A 81 24.06 -19.25 7.96
N GLU A 82 24.90 -19.26 6.93
CA GLU A 82 25.37 -18.04 6.30
C GLU A 82 24.26 -17.38 5.48
N LYS A 83 24.16 -16.05 5.57
CA LYS A 83 23.20 -15.25 4.78
C LYS A 83 23.87 -14.66 3.56
N LEU A 84 23.18 -14.60 2.41
CA LEU A 84 23.74 -14.14 1.14
C LEU A 84 24.44 -12.77 1.24
N SER A 85 23.84 -11.83 1.96
CA SER A 85 24.43 -10.49 2.11
C SER A 85 25.56 -10.39 3.16
N SER A 86 25.85 -11.47 3.91
CA SER A 86 27.00 -11.52 4.81
C SER A 86 28.21 -12.24 4.23
N ALA A 87 28.06 -12.81 3.03
CA ALA A 87 29.18 -13.50 2.37
C ALA A 87 30.31 -12.51 2.05
N ALA A 88 31.52 -12.86 2.46
CA ALA A 88 32.71 -12.04 2.20
C ALA A 88 33.07 -12.02 0.71
N SER A 89 32.87 -13.14 0.02
CA SER A 89 33.05 -13.27 -1.43
C SER A 89 32.15 -14.40 -1.96
N LEU A 90 31.75 -14.29 -3.21
CA LEU A 90 30.96 -15.32 -3.89
C LEU A 90 31.78 -15.92 -5.03
N GLN A 91 31.47 -17.16 -5.40
CA GLN A 91 32.03 -17.78 -6.59
C GLN A 91 31.66 -16.95 -7.83
N PRO A 92 32.54 -16.80 -8.84
CA PRO A 92 32.29 -15.98 -10.04
C PRO A 92 31.00 -16.35 -10.77
N SER A 93 30.61 -17.63 -10.79
CA SER A 93 29.37 -18.14 -11.37
C SER A 93 28.10 -17.64 -10.64
N ALA A 94 28.20 -17.36 -9.35
CA ALA A 94 27.08 -16.93 -8.53
C ALA A 94 26.55 -15.53 -8.92
N TYR A 95 27.41 -14.68 -9.49
CA TYR A 95 27.01 -13.35 -9.96
C TYR A 95 26.07 -13.38 -11.19
N ILE A 96 25.93 -14.54 -11.85
CA ILE A 96 24.98 -14.76 -12.94
C ILE A 96 23.58 -15.08 -12.38
N ALA A 97 23.47 -15.47 -11.12
CA ALA A 97 22.19 -15.87 -10.53
C ALA A 97 21.09 -14.79 -10.63
N PRO A 98 21.33 -13.48 -10.39
CA PRO A 98 20.31 -12.47 -10.57
C PRO A 98 19.79 -12.34 -12.02
N LEU A 99 20.65 -12.58 -13.02
CA LEU A 99 20.25 -12.64 -14.44
C LEU A 99 19.31 -13.84 -14.67
N ALA A 100 19.68 -15.04 -14.16
CA ALA A 100 18.84 -16.24 -14.28
C ALA A 100 17.47 -16.04 -13.59
N GLY A 101 17.47 -15.43 -12.40
CA GLY A 101 16.25 -15.02 -11.71
C GLY A 101 15.39 -14.04 -12.52
N GLY A 102 16.03 -13.10 -13.21
CA GLY A 102 15.37 -12.14 -14.10
C GLY A 102 14.73 -12.80 -15.31
N ILE A 103 15.40 -13.78 -15.93
CA ILE A 103 14.83 -14.58 -17.04
C ILE A 103 13.61 -15.36 -16.53
N LEU A 104 13.74 -16.06 -15.40
CA LEU A 104 12.63 -16.80 -14.80
C LEU A 104 11.45 -15.88 -14.44
N MET A 105 11.71 -14.72 -13.88
CA MET A 105 10.68 -13.70 -13.60
C MET A 105 9.99 -13.23 -14.88
N GLY A 106 10.75 -13.02 -15.96
CA GLY A 106 10.20 -12.69 -17.27
C GLY A 106 9.24 -13.75 -17.80
N ILE A 107 9.59 -15.03 -17.68
CA ILE A 107 8.72 -16.16 -18.04
C ILE A 107 7.44 -16.15 -17.21
N VAL A 108 7.56 -15.96 -15.89
CA VAL A 108 6.40 -15.85 -14.99
C VAL A 108 5.48 -14.68 -15.37
N ILE A 109 6.03 -13.52 -15.66
CA ILE A 109 5.25 -12.35 -16.13
C ILE A 109 4.52 -12.67 -17.43
N TRP A 110 5.20 -13.31 -18.39
CA TRP A 110 4.61 -13.70 -19.67
C TRP A 110 3.45 -14.69 -19.52
N VAL A 111 3.62 -15.72 -18.69
CA VAL A 111 2.57 -16.70 -18.38
C VAL A 111 1.37 -16.02 -17.71
N LEU A 112 1.62 -15.19 -16.68
CA LEU A 112 0.57 -14.50 -15.95
C LEU A 112 -0.21 -13.52 -16.84
N ALA A 113 0.46 -12.82 -17.76
CA ALA A 113 -0.19 -11.90 -18.68
C ALA A 113 -1.22 -12.60 -19.60
N ARG A 114 -1.01 -13.89 -19.91
CA ARG A 114 -1.95 -14.71 -20.71
C ARG A 114 -3.14 -15.23 -19.92
N TRP A 115 -2.91 -15.60 -18.65
CA TRP A 115 -3.92 -16.28 -17.84
C TRP A 115 -4.66 -15.33 -16.90
N ARG A 116 -4.09 -14.16 -16.58
CA ARG A 116 -4.63 -13.26 -15.57
C ARG A 116 -4.42 -11.78 -15.92
N LYS A 117 -5.52 -11.14 -16.32
CA LYS A 117 -5.52 -9.71 -16.72
C LYS A 117 -5.71 -8.73 -15.54
N ARG A 118 -5.91 -9.23 -14.31
CA ARG A 118 -6.20 -8.36 -13.14
C ARG A 118 -4.93 -8.09 -12.34
N PRO A 119 -4.69 -6.84 -11.88
CA PRO A 119 -3.57 -6.53 -10.99
C PRO A 119 -3.75 -7.24 -9.65
N ILE A 120 -2.62 -7.55 -8.99
CA ILE A 120 -2.60 -8.11 -7.64
C ILE A 120 -2.86 -6.95 -6.67
N VAL A 121 -3.87 -7.13 -5.82
CA VAL A 121 -4.27 -6.19 -4.76
C VAL A 121 -3.44 -6.51 -3.52
N ASP A 122 -2.78 -5.51 -2.94
CA ASP A 122 -2.03 -5.67 -1.70
C ASP A 122 -2.90 -5.45 -0.45
N PRO A 123 -2.40 -5.75 0.78
CA PRO A 123 -3.19 -5.62 2.00
C PRO A 123 -3.62 -4.18 2.32
N ILE A 124 -2.81 -3.17 1.97
CA ILE A 124 -3.14 -1.75 2.18
C ILE A 124 -4.32 -1.37 1.29
N GLU A 125 -4.22 -1.67 0.00
CA GLU A 125 -5.27 -1.44 -0.99
C GLU A 125 -6.56 -2.21 -0.64
N ALA A 126 -6.42 -3.49 -0.26
CA ALA A 126 -7.55 -4.33 0.11
C ALA A 126 -8.33 -3.77 1.30
N ASN A 127 -7.64 -3.31 2.33
CA ASN A 127 -8.28 -2.71 3.50
C ASN A 127 -8.88 -1.34 3.18
N ALA A 128 -8.16 -0.49 2.44
CA ALA A 128 -8.63 0.84 2.09
C ALA A 128 -9.84 0.80 1.13
N LEU A 129 -9.77 0.02 0.05
CA LEU A 129 -10.74 0.07 -1.05
C LEU A 129 -11.71 -1.13 -1.07
N HIS A 130 -11.26 -2.32 -0.67
CA HIS A 130 -12.03 -3.55 -0.86
C HIS A 130 -12.57 -4.17 0.43
N GLY A 131 -12.52 -3.42 1.57
CA GLY A 131 -13.05 -3.87 2.87
C GLY A 131 -12.40 -5.16 3.38
N GLY A 132 -11.11 -5.32 3.19
CA GLY A 132 -10.34 -6.47 3.63
C GLY A 132 -10.46 -7.71 2.73
N ARG A 133 -11.02 -7.60 1.53
CA ARG A 133 -11.15 -8.75 0.61
C ARG A 133 -9.90 -8.94 -0.23
N LEU A 134 -9.14 -9.98 0.07
CA LEU A 134 -7.96 -10.42 -0.66
C LEU A 134 -8.19 -11.75 -1.38
N SER A 135 -7.51 -11.92 -2.51
CA SER A 135 -7.46 -13.20 -3.24
C SER A 135 -6.29 -14.02 -2.74
N LEU A 136 -6.57 -15.21 -2.20
CA LEU A 136 -5.51 -16.13 -1.75
C LEU A 136 -4.62 -16.60 -2.91
N THR A 137 -5.20 -16.80 -4.10
CA THR A 137 -4.44 -17.16 -5.31
C THR A 137 -3.45 -16.06 -5.69
N ASP A 138 -3.84 -14.77 -5.59
CA ASP A 138 -2.94 -13.65 -5.85
C ASP A 138 -1.82 -13.57 -4.81
N SER A 139 -2.14 -13.93 -3.56
CA SER A 139 -1.14 -13.98 -2.50
C SER A 139 -0.07 -15.04 -2.78
N PHE A 140 -0.45 -16.25 -3.21
CA PHE A 140 0.52 -17.28 -3.59
C PHE A 140 1.34 -16.89 -4.82
N ILE A 141 0.73 -16.25 -5.83
CA ILE A 141 1.46 -15.76 -7.01
C ILE A 141 2.52 -14.74 -6.59
N LEU A 142 2.15 -13.77 -5.74
CA LEU A 142 3.08 -12.75 -5.28
C LEU A 142 4.22 -13.37 -4.45
N VAL A 143 3.93 -14.33 -3.57
CA VAL A 143 4.96 -15.06 -2.80
C VAL A 143 5.92 -15.79 -3.73
N GLY A 144 5.43 -16.51 -4.73
CA GLY A 144 6.27 -17.18 -5.71
C GLY A 144 7.17 -16.21 -6.48
N GLN A 145 6.63 -15.09 -6.93
CA GLN A 145 7.41 -14.04 -7.59
C GLN A 145 8.46 -13.42 -6.65
N ASN A 146 8.12 -13.20 -5.38
CA ASN A 146 9.04 -12.63 -4.41
C ASN A 146 10.16 -13.62 -4.01
N LEU A 147 9.83 -14.92 -3.87
CA LEU A 147 10.83 -15.98 -3.64
C LEU A 147 11.79 -16.09 -4.82
N ILE A 148 11.31 -16.03 -6.06
CA ILE A 148 12.19 -15.99 -7.24
C ILE A 148 13.09 -14.75 -7.18
N ALA A 149 12.52 -13.57 -6.92
CA ALA A 149 13.29 -12.34 -6.87
C ALA A 149 14.39 -12.39 -5.79
N ASN A 150 14.01 -12.65 -4.54
CA ASN A 150 14.93 -12.67 -3.40
C ASN A 150 15.89 -13.88 -3.47
N GLY A 151 15.38 -15.08 -3.78
CA GLY A 151 16.16 -16.31 -3.83
C GLY A 151 17.26 -16.31 -4.90
N PHE A 152 17.07 -15.60 -6.01
CA PHE A 152 18.10 -15.38 -7.02
C PHE A 152 18.93 -14.10 -6.79
N GLY A 153 18.82 -13.47 -5.63
CA GLY A 153 19.68 -12.38 -5.19
C GLY A 153 19.27 -10.98 -5.67
N ALA A 154 18.09 -10.78 -6.28
CA ALA A 154 17.59 -9.42 -6.53
C ALA A 154 17.50 -8.63 -5.21
N SER A 155 17.84 -7.34 -5.26
CA SER A 155 17.95 -6.47 -4.07
C SER A 155 16.58 -6.06 -3.53
N VAL A 156 15.82 -7.02 -3.00
CA VAL A 156 14.46 -6.85 -2.48
C VAL A 156 14.22 -7.68 -1.21
N GLY A 157 13.31 -7.23 -0.36
CA GLY A 157 12.90 -7.92 0.87
C GLY A 157 11.71 -8.87 0.67
N LEU A 158 11.50 -9.75 1.66
CA LEU A 158 10.42 -10.75 1.71
C LEU A 158 9.18 -10.26 2.45
N GLU A 159 9.21 -9.08 3.09
CA GLU A 159 8.15 -8.57 3.97
C GLU A 159 6.82 -8.41 3.22
N ALA A 160 6.89 -8.02 1.94
CA ALA A 160 5.72 -7.93 1.07
C ALA A 160 5.06 -9.31 0.86
N ALA A 161 5.85 -10.39 0.73
CA ALA A 161 5.34 -11.75 0.63
C ALA A 161 4.70 -12.22 1.95
N TYR A 162 5.36 -11.95 3.06
CA TYR A 162 4.89 -12.30 4.39
C TYR A 162 3.53 -11.66 4.68
N THR A 163 3.44 -10.35 4.56
CA THR A 163 2.21 -9.58 4.83
C THR A 163 1.09 -9.94 3.85
N GLN A 164 1.40 -10.14 2.57
CA GLN A 164 0.43 -10.51 1.55
C GLN A 164 -0.19 -11.89 1.82
N LEU A 165 0.62 -12.91 2.14
CA LEU A 165 0.13 -14.26 2.35
C LEU A 165 -0.68 -14.37 3.64
N ALA A 166 -0.15 -13.83 4.75
CA ALA A 166 -0.81 -13.83 6.04
C ALA A 166 -2.15 -13.08 6.00
N SER A 167 -2.18 -11.90 5.40
CA SER A 167 -3.41 -11.12 5.19
C SER A 167 -4.39 -11.83 4.24
N GLY A 168 -3.88 -12.54 3.23
CA GLY A 168 -4.68 -13.34 2.31
C GLY A 168 -5.41 -14.49 3.02
N PHE A 169 -4.72 -15.21 3.91
CA PHE A 169 -5.32 -16.26 4.74
C PHE A 169 -6.31 -15.66 5.75
N ALA A 170 -5.97 -14.57 6.41
CA ALA A 170 -6.87 -13.84 7.30
C ALA A 170 -8.17 -13.43 6.58
N SER A 171 -8.05 -12.87 5.38
CA SER A 171 -9.20 -12.52 4.53
C SER A 171 -10.02 -13.75 4.14
N ARG A 172 -9.38 -14.89 3.83
CA ARG A 172 -10.09 -16.13 3.46
C ARG A 172 -10.86 -16.71 4.65
N ILE A 173 -10.25 -16.75 5.83
CA ILE A 173 -10.86 -17.22 7.08
C ILE A 173 -12.01 -16.29 7.49
N GLY A 174 -11.79 -14.97 7.50
CA GLY A 174 -12.83 -14.00 7.85
C GLY A 174 -14.06 -14.07 6.94
N ARG A 175 -13.86 -14.30 5.64
CA ARG A 175 -14.98 -14.55 4.69
C ARG A 175 -15.69 -15.88 4.94
N ALA A 176 -14.97 -16.94 5.31
CA ALA A 176 -15.56 -18.23 5.66
C ALA A 176 -16.42 -18.11 6.93
N LEU A 177 -15.98 -17.31 7.89
CA LEU A 177 -16.71 -16.94 9.11
C LEU A 177 -17.84 -15.94 8.83
N LYS A 178 -17.96 -15.40 7.62
CA LYS A 178 -18.92 -14.35 7.22
C LYS A 178 -18.83 -13.13 8.14
N LEU A 179 -17.63 -12.68 8.50
CA LEU A 179 -17.42 -11.52 9.35
C LEU A 179 -17.98 -10.23 8.73
N ARG A 180 -18.32 -9.27 9.58
CA ARG A 180 -18.66 -7.90 9.16
C ARG A 180 -17.43 -7.25 8.49
N ARG A 181 -17.65 -6.22 7.69
CA ARG A 181 -16.57 -5.53 6.95
C ARG A 181 -15.49 -4.98 7.88
N ALA A 182 -15.86 -4.40 9.02
CA ALA A 182 -14.93 -3.88 10.01
C ALA A 182 -14.06 -5.00 10.61
N ASP A 183 -14.68 -6.09 11.07
CA ASP A 183 -13.99 -7.25 11.65
C ASP A 183 -13.07 -7.93 10.64
N LEU A 184 -13.49 -8.00 9.37
CA LEU A 184 -12.66 -8.55 8.29
C LEU A 184 -11.41 -7.69 8.07
N ARG A 185 -11.53 -6.36 8.09
CA ARG A 185 -10.40 -5.42 7.99
C ARG A 185 -9.44 -5.57 9.17
N THR A 186 -9.98 -5.73 10.38
CA THR A 186 -9.18 -5.99 11.59
C THR A 186 -8.44 -7.31 11.47
N LEU A 187 -9.11 -8.39 11.01
CA LEU A 187 -8.49 -9.70 10.87
C LEU A 187 -7.38 -9.70 9.81
N VAL A 188 -7.54 -8.96 8.70
CA VAL A 188 -6.49 -8.74 7.70
C VAL A 188 -5.30 -8.00 8.32
N GLY A 189 -5.56 -7.01 9.19
CA GLY A 189 -4.55 -6.35 10.00
C GLY A 189 -3.83 -7.31 10.95
N CYS A 190 -4.55 -8.24 11.61
CA CYS A 190 -3.95 -9.30 12.44
C CYS A 190 -2.94 -10.15 11.64
N GLY A 191 -3.28 -10.49 10.38
CA GLY A 191 -2.38 -11.22 9.50
C GLY A 191 -1.10 -10.44 9.19
N ALA A 192 -1.22 -9.17 8.84
CA ALA A 192 -0.07 -8.30 8.57
C ALA A 192 0.78 -8.07 9.84
N ALA A 193 0.12 -7.83 10.99
CA ALA A 193 0.78 -7.66 12.29
C ALA A 193 1.61 -8.88 12.65
N ALA A 194 1.00 -10.06 12.62
CA ALA A 194 1.67 -11.31 12.93
C ALA A 194 2.82 -11.61 11.97
N ALA A 195 2.67 -11.29 10.68
CA ALA A 195 3.71 -11.49 9.68
C ALA A 195 4.96 -10.64 9.96
N ILE A 196 4.79 -9.35 10.27
CA ILE A 196 5.90 -8.45 10.60
C ILE A 196 6.50 -8.80 11.97
N ALA A 197 5.65 -9.08 12.97
CA ALA A 197 6.10 -9.54 14.29
C ALA A 197 6.96 -10.80 14.20
N SER A 198 6.57 -11.76 13.36
CA SER A 198 7.31 -12.99 13.12
C SER A 198 8.62 -12.75 12.39
N ALA A 199 8.63 -11.85 11.38
CA ALA A 199 9.81 -11.56 10.56
C ALA A 199 10.93 -10.88 11.34
N PHE A 200 10.58 -10.01 12.29
CA PHE A 200 11.53 -9.23 13.09
C PHE A 200 11.64 -9.68 14.54
N ASN A 201 10.85 -10.68 14.96
CA ASN A 201 10.67 -11.05 16.36
C ASN A 201 10.28 -9.85 17.26
N ALA A 202 9.42 -8.97 16.75
CA ALA A 202 9.08 -7.67 17.29
C ALA A 202 7.54 -7.49 17.32
N PRO A 203 6.85 -7.95 18.39
CA PRO A 203 5.38 -7.93 18.47
C PRO A 203 4.78 -6.53 18.45
N LEU A 204 5.38 -5.56 19.15
CA LEU A 204 4.89 -4.17 19.15
C LEU A 204 5.02 -3.56 17.75
N THR A 205 6.18 -3.74 17.13
CA THR A 205 6.42 -3.32 15.75
C THR A 205 5.37 -3.87 14.79
N GLY A 206 5.07 -5.17 14.88
CA GLY A 206 4.05 -5.82 14.05
C GLY A 206 2.66 -5.22 14.29
N ALA A 207 2.28 -5.00 15.54
CA ALA A 207 0.99 -4.41 15.89
C ALA A 207 0.86 -2.98 15.34
N PHE A 208 1.86 -2.14 15.54
CA PHE A 208 1.84 -0.76 15.05
C PHE A 208 1.92 -0.67 13.52
N TYR A 209 2.65 -1.59 12.87
CA TYR A 209 2.61 -1.72 11.41
C TYR A 209 1.18 -1.93 10.89
N ALA A 210 0.42 -2.81 11.54
CA ALA A 210 -0.95 -3.04 11.13
C ALA A 210 -1.84 -1.80 11.38
N PHE A 211 -1.67 -1.10 12.49
CA PHE A 211 -2.46 0.11 12.79
C PHE A 211 -2.14 1.25 11.83
N GLU A 212 -0.87 1.53 11.60
CA GLU A 212 -0.45 2.69 10.80
C GLU A 212 -0.63 2.48 9.31
N LEU A 213 -0.36 1.26 8.79
CA LEU A 213 -0.27 1.02 7.35
C LEU A 213 -1.44 0.23 6.78
N ILE A 214 -2.07 -0.65 7.57
CA ILE A 214 -3.11 -1.56 7.05
C ILE A 214 -4.51 -1.12 7.47
N ILE A 215 -4.74 -0.91 8.78
CA ILE A 215 -6.07 -0.61 9.34
C ILE A 215 -6.36 0.89 9.27
N GLY A 216 -5.37 1.71 9.60
CA GLY A 216 -5.44 3.17 9.60
C GLY A 216 -6.12 3.79 10.81
N VAL A 217 -6.63 3.01 11.77
CA VAL A 217 -7.36 3.48 12.94
C VAL A 217 -6.90 2.73 14.20
N TYR A 218 -6.67 3.48 15.27
CA TYR A 218 -6.46 2.93 16.60
C TYR A 218 -7.79 2.91 17.36
N SER A 219 -8.24 1.75 17.76
CA SER A 219 -9.41 1.59 18.63
C SER A 219 -9.20 0.44 19.60
N ILE A 220 -9.84 0.49 20.76
CA ILE A 220 -9.73 -0.57 21.77
C ILE A 220 -10.16 -1.92 21.19
N ALA A 221 -11.24 -1.93 20.39
CA ALA A 221 -11.76 -3.13 19.76
C ALA A 221 -10.80 -3.77 18.74
N THR A 222 -9.95 -2.98 18.06
CA THR A 222 -8.95 -3.49 17.12
C THR A 222 -7.62 -3.82 17.79
N LEU A 223 -7.31 -3.19 18.93
CA LEU A 223 -6.02 -3.32 19.63
C LEU A 223 -5.79 -4.77 20.08
N THR A 224 -6.73 -5.33 20.83
CA THR A 224 -6.57 -6.65 21.45
C THR A 224 -6.32 -7.77 20.44
N PRO A 225 -7.15 -7.97 19.40
CA PRO A 225 -6.92 -9.06 18.44
C PRO A 225 -5.64 -8.88 17.64
N VAL A 226 -5.24 -7.64 17.31
CA VAL A 226 -4.02 -7.36 16.54
C VAL A 226 -2.77 -7.64 17.38
N VAL A 227 -2.72 -7.16 18.63
CA VAL A 227 -1.58 -7.39 19.53
C VAL A 227 -1.43 -8.88 19.85
N VAL A 228 -2.54 -9.60 20.14
CA VAL A 228 -2.51 -11.04 20.37
C VAL A 228 -1.99 -11.79 19.15
N ALA A 229 -2.43 -11.43 17.94
CA ALA A 229 -1.94 -12.05 16.72
C ALA A 229 -0.43 -11.81 16.52
N ALA A 230 0.05 -10.59 16.80
CA ALA A 230 1.47 -10.24 16.70
C ALA A 230 2.33 -11.03 17.69
N ILE A 231 1.94 -11.08 18.98
CA ILE A 231 2.65 -11.84 20.01
C ILE A 231 2.71 -13.31 19.65
N ILE A 232 1.58 -13.93 19.30
CA ILE A 232 1.53 -15.35 18.96
C ILE A 232 2.36 -15.64 17.71
N GLY A 233 2.31 -14.78 16.70
CA GLY A 233 3.13 -14.93 15.49
C GLY A 233 4.63 -14.96 15.82
N ALA A 234 5.12 -14.02 16.63
CA ALA A 234 6.51 -13.99 17.07
C ALA A 234 6.89 -15.23 17.90
N LEU A 235 6.05 -15.63 18.87
CA LEU A 235 6.29 -16.81 19.70
C LEU A 235 6.37 -18.11 18.87
N VAL A 236 5.50 -18.25 17.87
CA VAL A 236 5.54 -19.41 16.96
C VAL A 236 6.83 -19.45 16.17
N THR A 237 7.29 -18.32 15.65
CA THR A 237 8.55 -18.26 14.90
C THR A 237 9.76 -18.56 15.79
N GLN A 238 9.79 -18.04 17.03
CA GLN A 238 10.81 -18.39 18.03
C GLN A 238 10.82 -19.89 18.34
N ALA A 239 9.66 -20.49 18.56
CA ALA A 239 9.54 -21.91 18.89
C ALA A 239 10.05 -22.85 17.78
N ILE A 240 10.07 -22.38 16.52
CA ILE A 240 10.58 -23.15 15.36
C ILE A 240 12.10 -22.93 15.15
N GLY A 241 12.75 -22.11 15.97
CA GLY A 241 14.19 -21.85 15.90
C GLY A 241 14.54 -20.55 15.19
N GLY A 242 13.59 -19.62 15.03
CA GLY A 242 13.86 -18.25 14.60
C GLY A 242 14.69 -17.53 15.67
N ALA A 243 15.95 -17.19 15.36
CA ALA A 243 16.77 -16.39 16.25
C ALA A 243 16.24 -14.94 16.32
N PRO A 244 16.16 -14.34 17.52
CA PRO A 244 15.81 -12.92 17.63
C PRO A 244 16.88 -12.05 16.96
N PHE A 245 16.42 -11.04 16.23
CA PHE A 245 17.30 -10.02 15.69
C PHE A 245 17.52 -8.97 16.78
N ILE A 246 18.60 -9.05 17.54
CA ILE A 246 18.97 -8.11 18.58
C ILE A 246 20.17 -7.30 18.10
N ILE A 247 20.12 -6.00 18.27
CA ILE A 247 21.24 -5.08 18.02
C ILE A 247 21.92 -4.80 19.36
N ASP A 248 23.11 -5.33 19.55
CA ASP A 248 23.94 -4.97 20.69
C ASP A 248 24.59 -3.60 20.42
N ILE A 249 24.23 -2.62 21.22
CA ILE A 249 24.71 -1.25 21.11
C ILE A 249 25.83 -0.95 22.13
N GLY A 250 26.24 -1.96 22.91
CA GLY A 250 27.27 -1.79 23.95
C GLY A 250 26.82 -0.91 25.11
N GLN A 251 27.82 -0.42 25.90
CA GLN A 251 27.54 0.56 26.94
C GLN A 251 27.46 1.96 26.35
N ILE A 252 26.34 2.63 26.58
CA ILE A 252 26.05 3.95 26.04
C ILE A 252 26.17 4.98 27.17
N ASP A 253 26.79 6.11 26.87
CA ASP A 253 26.77 7.27 27.74
C ASP A 253 25.35 7.81 27.95
N ASP A 254 25.09 8.46 29.07
CA ASP A 254 23.77 9.02 29.37
C ASP A 254 23.31 9.98 28.27
N ILE A 255 22.14 9.68 27.67
CA ILE A 255 21.54 10.52 26.65
C ILE A 255 21.07 11.85 27.25
N THR A 256 21.52 12.92 26.67
CA THR A 256 21.26 14.30 27.12
C THR A 256 20.30 15.02 26.14
N PRO A 257 19.63 16.12 26.56
CA PRO A 257 18.79 16.90 25.66
C PRO A 257 19.50 17.45 24.40
N ARG A 258 20.83 17.58 24.43
CA ARG A 258 21.65 18.07 23.32
C ARG A 258 21.71 17.05 22.17
N ASP A 259 21.58 15.77 22.46
CA ASP A 259 21.68 14.67 21.50
C ASP A 259 20.48 14.60 20.56
N TYR A 260 19.35 15.25 20.94
CA TYR A 260 18.19 15.36 20.06
C TYR A 260 18.46 16.20 18.81
N VAL A 261 19.35 17.21 18.88
CA VAL A 261 19.65 18.07 17.71
C VAL A 261 20.28 17.28 16.56
N PRO A 262 21.41 16.57 16.78
CA PRO A 262 22.00 15.75 15.70
C PRO A 262 21.06 14.61 15.26
N ALA A 263 20.26 14.05 16.16
CA ALA A 263 19.25 13.03 15.79
C ALA A 263 18.19 13.58 14.84
N LEU A 264 17.64 14.78 15.09
CA LEU A 264 16.68 15.45 14.21
C LEU A 264 17.31 15.77 12.84
N VAL A 265 18.57 16.26 12.81
CA VAL A 265 19.31 16.54 11.57
C VAL A 265 19.49 15.25 10.76
N LEU A 266 19.88 14.14 11.42
CA LEU A 266 19.99 12.84 10.76
C LEU A 266 18.65 12.37 10.20
N GLY A 267 17.53 12.66 10.89
CA GLY A 267 16.18 12.39 10.38
C GLY A 267 15.89 13.10 9.07
N PHE A 268 16.20 14.40 8.97
CA PHE A 268 16.06 15.16 7.72
C PHE A 268 16.99 14.64 6.61
N PHE A 269 18.24 14.33 6.94
CA PHE A 269 19.20 13.79 5.99
C PHE A 269 18.76 12.44 5.42
N SER A 270 18.29 11.53 6.30
CA SER A 270 17.74 10.23 5.93
C SER A 270 16.52 10.35 5.02
N ALA A 271 15.64 11.32 5.28
CA ALA A 271 14.49 11.61 4.41
C ALA A 271 14.93 12.02 3.00
N GLY A 272 15.98 12.84 2.88
CA GLY A 272 16.54 13.25 1.58
C GLY A 272 17.02 12.05 0.77
N ILE A 273 17.80 11.16 1.39
CA ILE A 273 18.27 9.91 0.75
C ILE A 273 17.10 9.01 0.36
N ALA A 274 16.11 8.83 1.23
CA ALA A 274 14.92 8.03 0.94
C ALA A 274 14.15 8.55 -0.28
N ILE A 275 13.96 9.87 -0.38
CA ILE A 275 13.31 10.50 -1.54
C ILE A 275 14.10 10.23 -2.82
N LEU A 276 15.43 10.29 -2.78
CA LEU A 276 16.28 9.97 -3.93
C LEU A 276 16.10 8.50 -4.35
N ILE A 277 16.06 7.57 -3.40
CA ILE A 277 15.82 6.14 -3.67
C ILE A 277 14.44 5.94 -4.31
N MET A 278 13.39 6.52 -3.75
CA MET A 278 12.03 6.41 -4.29
C MET A 278 11.92 6.98 -5.71
N ARG A 279 12.55 8.13 -5.96
CA ARG A 279 12.63 8.71 -7.31
C ARG A 279 13.46 7.85 -8.26
N GLY A 280 14.53 7.24 -7.76
CA GLY A 280 15.36 6.30 -8.52
C GLY A 280 14.57 5.09 -9.00
N VAL A 281 13.78 4.45 -8.12
CA VAL A 281 12.90 3.34 -8.49
C VAL A 281 11.91 3.74 -9.59
N THR A 282 11.23 4.88 -9.41
CA THR A 282 10.25 5.35 -10.39
C THR A 282 10.88 5.76 -11.72
N PHE A 283 12.10 6.31 -11.68
CA PHE A 283 12.88 6.63 -12.88
C PHE A 283 13.23 5.36 -13.66
N VAL A 284 13.76 4.32 -13.00
CA VAL A 284 14.08 3.03 -13.65
C VAL A 284 12.82 2.40 -14.22
N GLU A 285 11.69 2.40 -13.49
CA GLU A 285 10.41 1.90 -13.98
C GLU A 285 9.95 2.66 -15.23
N LYS A 286 10.06 3.99 -15.24
CA LYS A 286 9.71 4.83 -16.39
C LYS A 286 10.60 4.54 -17.60
N VAL A 287 11.91 4.37 -17.38
CA VAL A 287 12.87 4.01 -18.45
C VAL A 287 12.54 2.64 -19.00
N ALA A 288 12.31 1.64 -18.14
CA ALA A 288 11.95 0.29 -18.55
C ALA A 288 10.64 0.27 -19.38
N ARG A 289 9.62 1.01 -18.97
CA ARG A 289 8.33 1.11 -19.70
C ARG A 289 8.43 1.86 -21.03
N ARG A 290 9.36 2.83 -21.17
CA ARG A 290 9.56 3.61 -22.41
C ARG A 290 10.54 2.97 -23.36
N SER A 291 11.31 2.00 -22.91
CA SER A 291 12.29 1.29 -23.73
C SER A 291 11.59 0.43 -24.78
N VAL A 292 12.27 0.20 -25.90
CA VAL A 292 11.83 -0.72 -26.97
C VAL A 292 11.87 -2.20 -26.49
N VAL A 293 12.48 -2.44 -25.32
CA VAL A 293 12.61 -3.77 -24.73
C VAL A 293 11.26 -4.27 -24.24
N PRO A 294 10.82 -5.46 -24.63
CA PRO A 294 9.58 -6.06 -24.10
C PRO A 294 9.60 -6.15 -22.58
N ASN A 295 8.48 -5.82 -21.92
CA ASN A 295 8.36 -5.86 -20.45
C ASN A 295 8.77 -7.21 -19.84
N VAL A 296 8.71 -8.29 -20.61
CA VAL A 296 9.13 -9.64 -20.22
C VAL A 296 10.65 -9.74 -20.06
N MET A 297 11.42 -8.97 -20.83
CA MET A 297 12.91 -8.98 -20.79
C MET A 297 13.48 -7.99 -19.76
N ALA A 298 12.70 -7.03 -19.32
CA ALA A 298 13.15 -6.02 -18.37
C ALA A 298 13.75 -6.61 -17.07
N PRO A 299 13.15 -7.66 -16.44
CA PRO A 299 13.75 -8.28 -15.25
C PRO A 299 15.09 -8.97 -15.54
N ALA A 300 15.30 -9.53 -16.74
CA ALA A 300 16.56 -10.17 -17.11
C ALA A 300 17.69 -9.12 -17.20
N ILE A 301 17.42 -7.98 -17.84
CA ILE A 301 18.36 -6.86 -17.91
C ILE A 301 18.65 -6.31 -16.51
N GLY A 302 17.59 -6.12 -15.69
CA GLY A 302 17.74 -5.67 -14.31
C GLY A 302 18.57 -6.64 -13.48
N GLY A 303 18.35 -7.95 -13.62
CA GLY A 303 19.15 -8.99 -12.97
C GLY A 303 20.61 -8.99 -13.38
N ALA A 304 20.90 -8.78 -14.68
CA ALA A 304 22.28 -8.63 -15.16
C ALA A 304 22.99 -7.42 -14.52
N ILE A 305 22.29 -6.27 -14.44
CA ILE A 305 22.84 -5.06 -13.80
C ILE A 305 23.08 -5.30 -12.30
N VAL A 306 22.14 -5.94 -11.59
CA VAL A 306 22.30 -6.28 -10.16
C VAL A 306 23.46 -7.24 -9.96
N GLY A 307 23.63 -8.25 -10.82
CA GLY A 307 24.79 -9.15 -10.80
C GLY A 307 26.11 -8.41 -11.00
N MET A 308 26.17 -7.45 -11.92
CA MET A 308 27.35 -6.60 -12.09
C MET A 308 27.66 -5.72 -10.87
N ILE A 309 26.63 -5.11 -10.26
CA ILE A 309 26.80 -4.32 -9.04
C ILE A 309 27.29 -5.20 -7.88
N ALA A 310 26.86 -6.45 -7.81
CA ALA A 310 27.26 -7.40 -6.77
C ALA A 310 28.77 -7.75 -6.79
N PHE A 311 29.46 -7.56 -7.92
CA PHE A 311 30.94 -7.64 -7.97
C PHE A 311 31.62 -6.60 -7.11
N LEU A 312 30.98 -5.44 -6.88
CA LEU A 312 31.53 -4.41 -5.98
C LEU A 312 31.39 -4.84 -4.51
N SER A 313 30.28 -5.45 -4.15
CA SER A 313 30.02 -6.00 -2.82
C SER A 313 28.81 -6.97 -2.87
N PRO A 314 28.92 -8.20 -2.36
CA PRO A 314 27.80 -9.11 -2.20
C PRO A 314 26.69 -8.58 -1.29
N GLN A 315 26.97 -7.59 -0.43
CA GLN A 315 26.01 -6.95 0.49
C GLN A 315 24.83 -6.29 -0.23
N VAL A 316 24.98 -5.98 -1.53
CA VAL A 316 23.88 -5.42 -2.34
C VAL A 316 22.80 -6.44 -2.67
N LEU A 317 23.11 -7.74 -2.60
CA LEU A 317 22.17 -8.82 -2.92
C LEU A 317 21.10 -9.02 -1.84
N ALA A 318 19.96 -9.57 -2.24
CA ALA A 318 18.81 -9.86 -1.41
C ALA A 318 18.37 -8.64 -0.54
N SER A 319 17.80 -8.90 0.63
CA SER A 319 17.29 -7.85 1.53
C SER A 319 18.36 -7.06 2.30
N GLY A 320 19.52 -7.68 2.57
CA GLY A 320 20.60 -7.09 3.37
C GLY A 320 20.64 -7.51 4.85
N HIS A 321 19.88 -8.54 5.25
CA HIS A 321 19.84 -8.99 6.65
C HIS A 321 21.21 -9.35 7.22
N GLY A 322 22.02 -10.09 6.47
CA GLY A 322 23.36 -10.48 6.90
C GLY A 322 24.31 -9.29 6.97
N ALA A 323 24.25 -8.42 5.96
CA ALA A 323 25.07 -7.23 5.89
C ALA A 323 24.82 -6.26 7.06
N LEU A 324 23.55 -6.06 7.45
CA LEU A 324 23.24 -5.19 8.59
C LEU A 324 23.91 -5.64 9.87
N HIS A 325 23.92 -6.97 10.16
CA HIS A 325 24.61 -7.51 11.34
C HIS A 325 26.12 -7.30 11.31
N LEU A 326 26.75 -7.50 10.14
CA LEU A 326 28.19 -7.30 10.00
C LEU A 326 28.57 -5.83 10.10
N ASP A 327 27.84 -4.98 9.43
CA ASP A 327 28.22 -3.57 9.26
C ASP A 327 27.90 -2.71 10.48
N LEU A 328 26.97 -3.14 11.35
CA LEU A 328 26.68 -2.41 12.59
C LEU A 328 27.94 -2.28 13.47
N ASN A 329 28.74 -3.34 13.61
CA ASN A 329 29.90 -3.37 14.46
C ASN A 329 31.23 -3.16 13.71
N ALA A 330 31.21 -3.11 12.37
CA ALA A 330 32.41 -2.95 11.56
C ALA A 330 32.86 -1.49 11.46
N ASN A 331 34.17 -1.25 11.50
CA ASN A 331 34.75 0.05 11.17
C ASN A 331 34.88 0.21 9.67
N ILE A 332 33.90 0.87 9.04
CA ILE A 332 33.84 1.07 7.59
C ILE A 332 34.30 2.48 7.26
N THR A 333 35.20 2.63 6.29
CA THR A 333 35.69 3.94 5.86
C THR A 333 34.61 4.75 5.13
N ILE A 334 34.69 6.09 5.19
CA ILE A 334 33.71 6.98 4.52
C ILE A 334 33.55 6.66 3.03
N PRO A 335 34.62 6.45 2.22
CA PRO A 335 34.45 6.09 0.81
C PRO A 335 33.73 4.76 0.61
N ALA A 336 33.98 3.76 1.46
CA ALA A 336 33.32 2.47 1.40
C ALA A 336 31.83 2.57 1.79
N LEU A 337 31.48 3.38 2.80
CA LEU A 337 30.09 3.67 3.17
C LEU A 337 29.33 4.33 2.01
N LEU A 338 29.92 5.36 1.39
CA LEU A 338 29.31 6.05 0.24
C LEU A 338 29.12 5.11 -0.95
N LEU A 339 30.12 4.29 -1.26
CA LEU A 339 30.04 3.29 -2.33
C LEU A 339 28.91 2.28 -2.05
N LEU A 340 28.83 1.77 -0.83
CA LEU A 340 27.85 0.75 -0.45
C LEU A 340 26.42 1.32 -0.43
N ILE A 341 26.22 2.54 0.10
CA ILE A 341 24.93 3.24 0.07
C ILE A 341 24.48 3.43 -1.39
N PHE A 342 25.38 3.90 -2.25
CA PHE A 342 25.09 4.10 -3.67
C PHE A 342 24.77 2.78 -4.39
N ALA A 343 25.64 1.78 -4.24
CA ALA A 343 25.50 0.47 -4.88
C ALA A 343 24.21 -0.24 -4.45
N LYS A 344 23.91 -0.25 -3.14
CA LYS A 344 22.67 -0.86 -2.61
C LYS A 344 21.42 -0.12 -3.07
N SER A 345 21.44 1.21 -3.05
CA SER A 345 20.33 2.04 -3.55
C SER A 345 20.06 1.78 -5.03
N LEU A 346 21.11 1.73 -5.83
CA LEU A 346 21.03 1.45 -7.27
C LEU A 346 20.51 0.02 -7.53
N ALA A 347 21.07 -0.98 -6.84
CA ALA A 347 20.63 -2.37 -6.97
C ALA A 347 19.15 -2.55 -6.61
N SER A 348 18.68 -1.89 -5.53
CA SER A 348 17.27 -1.93 -5.13
C SER A 348 16.37 -1.20 -6.15
N ALA A 349 16.79 -0.04 -6.65
CA ALA A 349 16.04 0.71 -7.66
C ALA A 349 15.94 -0.06 -8.98
N VAL A 350 17.03 -0.68 -9.43
CA VAL A 350 17.05 -1.51 -10.64
C VAL A 350 16.20 -2.76 -10.45
N SER A 351 16.32 -3.46 -9.31
CA SER A 351 15.52 -4.66 -9.04
C SER A 351 14.01 -4.37 -9.14
N ILE A 352 13.52 -3.40 -8.38
CA ILE A 352 12.08 -3.11 -8.35
C ILE A 352 11.63 -2.47 -9.67
N GLY A 353 12.39 -1.52 -10.18
CA GLY A 353 12.05 -0.78 -11.40
C GLY A 353 12.03 -1.64 -12.66
N SER A 354 12.83 -2.72 -12.73
CA SER A 354 12.83 -3.67 -13.83
C SER A 354 11.73 -4.74 -13.75
N GLY A 355 11.01 -4.83 -12.62
CA GLY A 355 9.85 -5.74 -12.47
C GLY A 355 10.04 -6.92 -11.54
N PHE A 356 11.16 -7.03 -10.83
CA PHE A 356 11.25 -7.95 -9.70
C PHE A 356 10.25 -7.57 -8.62
N ARG A 357 9.66 -8.57 -7.99
CA ARG A 357 8.67 -8.38 -6.92
C ARG A 357 9.33 -8.45 -5.55
N GLY A 358 9.01 -7.49 -4.69
CA GLY A 358 9.49 -7.42 -3.32
C GLY A 358 9.29 -6.05 -2.70
N GLY A 359 9.71 -5.93 -1.43
CA GLY A 359 9.63 -4.70 -0.65
C GLY A 359 11.00 -4.01 -0.49
N LEU A 360 10.95 -2.75 -0.07
CA LEU A 360 12.13 -1.98 0.34
C LEU A 360 12.25 -1.90 1.87
N PHE A 361 11.43 -2.62 2.63
CA PHE A 361 11.39 -2.48 4.09
C PHE A 361 12.78 -2.73 4.68
N PHE A 362 13.30 -3.96 4.58
CA PHE A 362 14.60 -4.28 5.14
C PHE A 362 15.76 -3.56 4.43
N ALA A 363 15.67 -3.39 3.11
CA ALA A 363 16.68 -2.63 2.37
C ALA A 363 16.79 -1.18 2.87
N SER A 364 15.66 -0.56 3.29
CA SER A 364 15.67 0.79 3.87
C SER A 364 16.25 0.81 5.28
N LEU A 365 16.05 -0.24 6.08
CA LEU A 365 16.71 -0.39 7.38
C LEU A 365 18.24 -0.45 7.20
N PHE A 366 18.72 -1.30 6.32
CA PHE A 366 20.15 -1.45 6.06
C PHE A 366 20.78 -0.16 5.52
N LEU A 367 20.17 0.46 4.50
CA LEU A 367 20.62 1.75 3.98
C LEU A 367 20.60 2.86 5.03
N GLY A 368 19.61 2.84 5.91
CA GLY A 368 19.51 3.77 7.03
C GLY A 368 20.62 3.60 8.04
N ALA A 369 20.97 2.35 8.40
CA ALA A 369 22.11 2.07 9.28
C ALA A 369 23.43 2.58 8.71
N LEU A 370 23.70 2.33 7.42
CA LEU A 370 24.88 2.86 6.72
C LEU A 370 24.88 4.39 6.70
N THR A 371 23.71 5.00 6.48
CA THR A 371 23.54 6.47 6.50
C THR A 371 23.83 7.02 7.89
N GLY A 372 23.39 6.35 8.94
CA GLY A 372 23.68 6.73 10.34
C GLY A 372 25.17 6.65 10.65
N LYS A 373 25.85 5.58 10.20
CA LYS A 373 27.32 5.45 10.35
C LYS A 373 28.08 6.51 9.57
N LEU A 374 27.64 6.84 8.36
CA LEU A 374 28.21 7.94 7.58
C LEU A 374 28.05 9.27 8.32
N PHE A 375 26.86 9.51 8.89
CA PHE A 375 26.60 10.70 9.70
C PHE A 375 27.47 10.73 10.96
N ALA A 376 27.65 9.60 11.64
CA ALA A 376 28.54 9.48 12.81
C ALA A 376 29.99 9.86 12.46
N ALA A 377 30.50 9.36 11.34
CA ALA A 377 31.85 9.68 10.88
C ALA A 377 32.03 11.18 10.59
N VAL A 378 31.03 11.83 10.00
CA VAL A 378 31.02 13.28 9.76
C VAL A 378 30.86 14.05 11.05
N ALA A 379 29.94 13.64 11.91
CA ALA A 379 29.72 14.27 13.22
C ALA A 379 30.94 14.22 14.11
N GLY A 380 31.65 13.07 14.15
CA GLY A 380 32.91 12.92 14.90
C GLY A 380 34.05 13.79 14.38
N ALA A 381 34.01 14.21 13.09
CA ALA A 381 34.99 15.14 12.53
C ALA A 381 34.64 16.63 12.77
N VAL A 382 33.36 16.96 12.95
CA VAL A 382 32.86 18.34 13.04
C VAL A 382 32.53 18.75 14.47
N LEU A 383 31.99 17.83 15.28
CA LEU A 383 31.62 18.12 16.65
C LEU A 383 32.84 18.05 17.60
N PRO A 384 32.87 18.86 18.67
CA PRO A 384 33.88 18.73 19.71
C PRO A 384 33.92 17.32 20.32
N ALA A 385 35.09 16.88 20.74
CA ALA A 385 35.29 15.60 21.41
C ALA A 385 34.33 15.43 22.61
N GLY A 386 33.59 14.30 22.64
CA GLY A 386 32.60 13.98 23.68
C GLY A 386 31.19 14.52 23.44
N LEU A 387 30.91 15.16 22.27
CA LEU A 387 29.55 15.56 21.87
C LEU A 387 28.93 14.68 20.79
N ALA A 388 29.71 13.80 20.18
CA ALA A 388 29.21 12.85 19.21
C ALA A 388 28.79 11.56 19.91
N LEU A 389 27.57 11.07 19.64
CA LEU A 389 27.09 9.75 20.08
C LEU A 389 27.90 8.63 19.41
N ALA A 390 27.85 7.43 20.00
CA ALA A 390 28.44 6.24 19.44
C ALA A 390 27.91 5.96 18.00
N PRO A 391 28.74 5.46 17.09
CA PRO A 391 28.34 5.18 15.69
C PRO A 391 27.14 4.22 15.59
N GLU A 392 27.01 3.29 16.53
CA GLU A 392 25.93 2.31 16.62
C GLU A 392 24.60 2.99 16.92
N VAL A 393 24.59 4.02 17.78
CA VAL A 393 23.39 4.82 18.10
C VAL A 393 22.92 5.58 16.86
N TYR A 394 23.84 6.26 16.17
CA TYR A 394 23.50 6.92 14.89
C TYR A 394 23.04 5.93 13.83
N ALA A 395 23.58 4.71 13.81
CA ALA A 395 23.14 3.66 12.89
C ALA A 395 21.67 3.28 13.16
N VAL A 396 21.27 3.10 14.42
CA VAL A 396 19.88 2.78 14.81
C VAL A 396 18.93 3.95 14.49
N ILE A 397 19.34 5.20 14.76
CA ILE A 397 18.56 6.40 14.42
C ILE A 397 18.38 6.49 12.89
N GLY A 398 19.47 6.34 12.14
CA GLY A 398 19.45 6.38 10.68
C GLY A 398 18.61 5.26 10.08
N MET A 399 18.74 4.03 10.62
CA MET A 399 17.94 2.85 10.24
C MET A 399 16.44 3.15 10.31
N SER A 400 15.97 3.64 11.45
CA SER A 400 14.56 3.92 11.66
C SER A 400 14.08 5.13 10.85
N SER A 401 14.92 6.18 10.73
CA SER A 401 14.60 7.42 10.03
C SER A 401 14.49 7.25 8.52
N LEU A 402 15.36 6.42 7.91
CA LEU A 402 15.27 6.13 6.48
C LEU A 402 14.12 5.16 6.19
N ALA A 403 13.93 4.17 7.07
CA ALA A 403 12.83 3.21 6.92
C ALA A 403 11.45 3.88 7.02
N VAL A 404 11.24 4.82 7.93
CA VAL A 404 9.96 5.55 8.01
C VAL A 404 9.69 6.39 6.76
N ALA A 405 10.73 6.98 6.18
CA ALA A 405 10.61 7.76 4.95
C ALA A 405 10.14 6.91 3.75
N VAL A 406 10.60 5.65 3.68
CA VAL A 406 10.23 4.71 2.61
C VAL A 406 8.92 4.00 2.91
N VAL A 407 8.77 3.43 4.10
CA VAL A 407 7.63 2.56 4.46
C VAL A 407 6.43 3.38 4.94
N GLY A 408 6.68 4.44 5.69
CA GLY A 408 5.69 5.11 6.53
C GLY A 408 5.64 4.44 7.92
N GLY A 409 4.75 4.89 8.80
CA GLY A 409 4.60 4.28 10.11
C GLY A 409 5.65 4.73 11.14
N PRO A 410 5.53 5.96 11.67
CA PRO A 410 6.46 6.50 12.65
C PRO A 410 6.56 5.66 13.94
N MET A 411 5.42 5.23 14.48
CA MET A 411 5.43 4.40 15.69
C MET A 411 5.96 3.00 15.40
N THR A 412 5.68 2.44 14.22
CA THR A 412 6.24 1.16 13.78
C THR A 412 7.77 1.17 13.85
N MET A 413 8.43 2.21 13.33
CA MET A 413 9.88 2.29 13.30
C MET A 413 10.46 2.61 14.67
N THR A 414 9.78 3.38 15.51
CA THR A 414 10.18 3.65 16.88
C THR A 414 10.13 2.40 17.75
N PHE A 415 9.04 1.61 17.67
CA PHE A 415 8.94 0.35 18.38
C PHE A 415 9.90 -0.71 17.85
N LEU A 416 10.19 -0.70 16.53
CA LEU A 416 11.23 -1.57 15.98
C LEU A 416 12.58 -1.27 16.64
N ALA A 417 12.97 -0.01 16.76
CA ALA A 417 14.20 0.36 17.46
C ALA A 417 14.18 -0.10 18.92
N LEU A 418 13.07 0.12 19.63
CA LEU A 418 12.92 -0.31 21.03
C LEU A 418 13.07 -1.83 21.19
N GLU A 419 12.39 -2.62 20.34
CA GLU A 419 12.40 -4.09 20.44
C GLU A 419 13.74 -4.69 19.99
N LEU A 420 14.47 -4.00 19.08
CA LEU A 420 15.78 -4.47 18.61
C LEU A 420 16.92 -4.11 19.58
N THR A 421 16.83 -2.97 20.27
CA THR A 421 17.90 -2.47 21.14
C THR A 421 17.64 -2.72 22.62
N GLY A 422 16.38 -2.83 23.02
CA GLY A 422 15.97 -2.89 24.42
C GLY A 422 16.16 -1.56 25.18
N ASP A 423 16.58 -0.49 24.51
CA ASP A 423 16.94 0.78 25.12
C ASP A 423 15.88 1.86 24.89
N PHE A 424 15.26 2.33 25.99
CA PHE A 424 14.20 3.33 25.93
C PHE A 424 14.73 4.73 25.59
N PRO A 425 15.81 5.24 26.19
CA PRO A 425 16.44 6.52 25.85
C PRO A 425 16.75 6.65 24.36
N ILE A 426 17.38 5.64 23.74
CA ILE A 426 17.66 5.64 22.30
C ILE A 426 16.37 5.69 21.49
N SER A 427 15.35 4.94 21.92
CA SER A 427 14.05 4.92 21.23
C SER A 427 13.37 6.29 21.22
N MET A 428 13.64 7.13 22.25
CA MET A 428 13.16 8.52 22.27
C MET A 428 13.91 9.40 21.27
N LEU A 429 15.23 9.24 21.12
CA LEU A 429 15.99 9.90 20.05
C LEU A 429 15.48 9.48 18.67
N VAL A 430 15.26 8.17 18.48
CA VAL A 430 14.69 7.62 17.26
C VAL A 430 13.32 8.22 16.97
N LEU A 431 12.44 8.35 17.97
CA LEU A 431 11.12 8.97 17.79
C LEU A 431 11.24 10.39 17.24
N GLY A 432 12.14 11.21 17.81
CA GLY A 432 12.40 12.56 17.31
C GLY A 432 12.85 12.57 15.84
N ALA A 433 13.84 11.75 15.51
CA ALA A 433 14.40 11.64 14.18
C ALA A 433 13.39 11.08 13.15
N VAL A 434 12.59 10.09 13.53
CA VAL A 434 11.53 9.49 12.72
C VAL A 434 10.43 10.51 12.43
N VAL A 435 10.03 11.32 13.42
CA VAL A 435 9.02 12.38 13.22
C VAL A 435 9.54 13.44 12.26
N SER A 436 10.81 13.90 12.41
CA SER A 436 11.41 14.88 11.51
C SER A 436 11.51 14.35 10.07
N SER A 437 11.93 13.09 9.89
CA SER A 437 11.99 12.41 8.60
C SER A 437 10.60 12.29 7.95
N SER A 438 9.62 11.80 8.70
CA SER A 438 8.24 11.64 8.23
C SER A 438 7.61 12.98 7.83
N LEU A 439 7.87 14.05 8.60
CA LEU A 439 7.38 15.40 8.30
C LEU A 439 7.96 15.93 7.00
N MET A 440 9.27 15.76 6.79
CA MET A 440 9.96 16.18 5.57
C MET A 440 9.37 15.46 4.35
N VAL A 441 9.24 14.13 4.40
CA VAL A 441 8.67 13.34 3.29
C VAL A 441 7.25 13.77 2.98
N ARG A 442 6.39 13.93 3.99
CA ARG A 442 5.00 14.36 3.79
C ARG A 442 4.89 15.75 3.15
N LYS A 443 5.78 16.68 3.50
CA LYS A 443 5.76 18.04 2.97
C LYS A 443 6.39 18.17 1.58
N THR A 444 7.44 17.39 1.28
CA THR A 444 8.21 17.54 0.03
C THR A 444 7.85 16.52 -1.04
N PHE A 445 7.55 15.30 -0.65
CA PHE A 445 7.22 14.20 -1.57
C PHE A 445 5.73 13.81 -1.51
N GLY A 446 5.11 13.90 -0.35
CA GLY A 446 3.67 13.73 -0.14
C GLY A 446 3.20 12.30 0.13
N TYR A 447 4.04 11.29 -0.08
CA TYR A 447 3.68 9.86 -0.01
C TYR A 447 4.82 9.02 0.57
N SER A 448 4.49 7.87 1.20
CA SER A 448 5.45 6.77 1.38
C SER A 448 5.61 5.99 0.07
N PHE A 449 6.61 5.11 -0.03
CA PHE A 449 6.81 4.31 -1.26
C PHE A 449 5.60 3.43 -1.61
N ALA A 450 4.94 2.84 -0.61
CA ALA A 450 3.76 2.02 -0.81
C ALA A 450 2.59 2.85 -1.39
N THR A 451 2.31 4.01 -0.79
CA THR A 451 1.21 4.90 -1.22
C THR A 451 1.53 5.64 -2.52
N TRP A 452 2.81 5.92 -2.79
CA TRP A 452 3.26 6.50 -4.05
C TRP A 452 2.96 5.61 -5.26
N ARG A 453 3.11 4.30 -5.12
CA ARG A 453 2.77 3.35 -6.20
C ARG A 453 1.28 3.36 -6.52
N PHE A 454 0.40 3.58 -5.54
CA PHE A 454 -1.04 3.78 -5.78
C PHE A 454 -1.31 5.09 -6.52
N HIS A 455 -0.65 6.17 -6.11
CA HIS A 455 -0.76 7.46 -6.78
C HIS A 455 -0.37 7.38 -8.26
N LEU A 456 0.70 6.66 -8.60
CA LEU A 456 1.14 6.43 -9.99
C LEU A 456 0.14 5.62 -10.82
N ARG A 457 -0.75 4.83 -10.17
CA ARG A 457 -1.86 4.12 -10.81
C ARG A 457 -3.14 4.95 -10.92
N GLY A 458 -3.10 6.21 -10.50
CA GLY A 458 -4.27 7.09 -10.45
C GLY A 458 -5.16 6.88 -9.22
N GLU A 459 -4.67 6.19 -8.20
CA GLU A 459 -5.38 5.93 -6.97
C GLU A 459 -4.99 6.94 -5.89
N ALA A 460 -5.97 7.65 -5.32
CA ALA A 460 -5.72 8.70 -4.33
C ALA A 460 -5.59 8.16 -2.89
N ILE A 461 -4.79 7.10 -2.68
CA ILE A 461 -4.51 6.57 -1.33
C ILE A 461 -3.24 7.25 -0.81
N ARG A 462 -3.38 8.18 0.15
CA ARG A 462 -2.26 8.84 0.82
C ARG A 462 -1.89 8.18 2.15
N SER A 463 -2.87 7.57 2.80
CA SER A 463 -2.69 6.85 4.07
C SER A 463 -3.76 5.77 4.21
N ALA A 464 -3.60 4.86 5.17
CA ALA A 464 -4.62 3.88 5.54
C ALA A 464 -5.93 4.52 6.06
N HIS A 465 -5.89 5.81 6.41
CA HIS A 465 -7.08 6.63 6.74
C HIS A 465 -7.85 7.11 5.52
N ASP A 466 -7.25 7.10 4.32
CA ASP A 466 -7.92 7.48 3.09
C ASP A 466 -8.91 6.37 2.71
N ILE A 467 -10.08 6.46 3.29
CA ILE A 467 -11.10 5.45 3.26
C ILE A 467 -11.80 5.51 1.90
N GLY A 468 -11.73 4.42 1.13
CA GLY A 468 -12.32 4.30 -0.21
C GLY A 468 -13.84 4.51 -0.31
N TRP A 469 -14.55 4.74 0.82
CA TRP A 469 -15.97 5.04 0.81
C TRP A 469 -16.33 6.38 0.16
N ILE A 470 -15.41 7.37 0.23
CA ILE A 470 -15.60 8.65 -0.46
C ILE A 470 -15.67 8.43 -1.98
N ARG A 471 -14.98 7.41 -2.50
CA ARG A 471 -15.07 6.99 -3.90
C ARG A 471 -16.40 6.31 -4.24
N ASP A 472 -17.01 5.62 -3.28
CA ASP A 472 -18.33 5.00 -3.48
C ASP A 472 -19.46 6.04 -3.49
N LEU A 473 -19.23 7.24 -2.94
CA LEU A 473 -20.13 8.37 -2.97
C LEU A 473 -19.88 9.24 -4.21
N THR A 474 -20.17 8.67 -5.39
CA THR A 474 -20.00 9.36 -6.66
C THR A 474 -21.18 10.28 -6.97
N VAL A 475 -20.92 11.34 -7.77
CA VAL A 475 -21.96 12.22 -8.30
C VAL A 475 -23.06 11.42 -8.99
N ASN A 476 -22.70 10.39 -9.77
CA ASN A 476 -23.68 9.50 -10.44
C ASN A 476 -24.65 8.79 -9.48
N ARG A 477 -24.23 8.48 -8.26
CA ARG A 477 -25.08 7.84 -7.22
C ARG A 477 -25.91 8.83 -6.43
N MET A 478 -25.52 10.10 -6.43
CA MET A 478 -26.16 11.15 -5.63
C MET A 478 -27.04 12.06 -6.48
N MET A 479 -26.80 12.19 -7.80
CA MET A 479 -27.53 13.08 -8.67
C MET A 479 -28.99 12.65 -8.82
N ARG A 480 -29.86 13.61 -9.08
CA ARG A 480 -31.23 13.40 -9.54
C ARG A 480 -31.20 13.28 -11.06
N HIS A 481 -31.82 12.23 -11.59
CA HIS A 481 -31.94 11.99 -13.03
C HIS A 481 -33.15 12.73 -13.65
N ASP A 482 -34.16 12.99 -12.86
CA ASP A 482 -35.33 13.74 -13.27
C ASP A 482 -35.04 15.23 -13.17
N VAL A 483 -34.58 15.80 -14.31
CA VAL A 483 -34.21 17.19 -14.45
C VAL A 483 -35.03 17.86 -15.55
N ARG A 484 -35.43 19.11 -15.29
CA ARG A 484 -36.13 19.91 -16.30
C ARG A 484 -35.10 20.66 -17.12
N THR A 485 -35.22 20.57 -18.43
CA THR A 485 -34.37 21.27 -19.40
C THR A 485 -35.21 22.20 -20.27
N VAL A 486 -34.59 23.25 -20.76
CA VAL A 486 -35.20 24.19 -21.70
C VAL A 486 -34.23 24.48 -22.84
N LEU A 487 -34.73 24.67 -24.05
CA LEU A 487 -33.90 25.11 -25.18
C LEU A 487 -33.46 26.55 -24.98
N ILE A 488 -32.19 26.84 -25.27
CA ILE A 488 -31.62 28.20 -25.08
C ILE A 488 -32.34 29.29 -25.87
N ASP A 489 -33.00 28.92 -26.98
CA ASP A 489 -33.71 29.83 -27.87
C ASP A 489 -35.19 29.98 -27.51
N THR A 490 -35.65 29.43 -26.37
CA THR A 490 -37.02 29.60 -25.88
C THR A 490 -37.25 31.07 -25.47
N ASP A 491 -38.38 31.63 -25.86
CA ASP A 491 -38.77 32.96 -25.45
C ASP A 491 -39.19 32.99 -23.96
N ILE A 492 -39.19 34.17 -23.36
CA ILE A 492 -39.46 34.37 -21.93
C ILE A 492 -40.90 34.01 -21.56
N GLU A 493 -41.88 34.30 -22.43
CA GLU A 493 -43.29 34.01 -22.14
C GLU A 493 -43.53 32.52 -22.08
N THR A 494 -43.02 31.78 -23.05
CA THR A 494 -43.05 30.30 -23.06
C THR A 494 -42.31 29.72 -21.84
N PHE A 495 -41.14 30.29 -21.49
CA PHE A 495 -40.43 29.88 -20.31
C PHE A 495 -41.25 30.08 -19.02
N ARG A 496 -41.87 31.25 -18.85
CA ARG A 496 -42.73 31.56 -17.68
C ARG A 496 -43.96 30.65 -17.60
N HIS A 497 -44.54 30.30 -18.76
CA HIS A 497 -45.66 29.37 -18.83
C HIS A 497 -45.24 27.94 -18.38
N ASP A 498 -44.12 27.46 -18.86
CA ASP A 498 -43.66 26.08 -18.60
C ASP A 498 -43.03 25.93 -17.20
N PHE A 499 -42.46 26.99 -16.65
CA PHE A 499 -41.81 27.05 -15.34
C PHE A 499 -42.39 28.16 -14.47
N PRO A 500 -43.62 28.02 -13.97
CA PRO A 500 -44.25 29.01 -13.05
C PRO A 500 -43.40 29.24 -11.80
N LEU A 501 -43.49 30.44 -11.25
CA LEU A 501 -42.79 30.81 -10.01
C LEU A 501 -43.13 29.83 -8.88
N GLY A 502 -42.11 29.22 -8.25
CA GLY A 502 -42.27 28.21 -7.21
C GLY A 502 -42.31 26.78 -7.71
N SER A 503 -42.42 26.52 -9.04
CA SER A 503 -42.40 25.15 -9.59
C SER A 503 -41.01 24.47 -9.51
N THR A 504 -39.98 25.27 -9.70
CA THR A 504 -38.55 24.86 -9.55
C THR A 504 -37.71 26.10 -9.30
N GLN A 505 -36.55 25.93 -8.67
CA GLN A 505 -35.64 27.07 -8.44
C GLN A 505 -34.74 27.35 -9.63
N ARG A 506 -34.37 26.30 -10.41
CA ARG A 506 -33.43 26.41 -11.51
C ARG A 506 -33.83 25.43 -12.63
N VAL A 507 -33.58 25.84 -13.86
CA VAL A 507 -33.78 25.04 -15.06
C VAL A 507 -32.45 24.95 -15.81
N ILE A 508 -32.16 23.80 -16.38
CA ILE A 508 -30.94 23.58 -17.17
C ILE A 508 -31.21 23.99 -18.60
N ALA A 509 -30.41 24.93 -19.13
CA ALA A 509 -30.46 25.33 -20.53
C ALA A 509 -29.60 24.42 -21.39
N VAL A 510 -30.17 23.98 -22.51
CA VAL A 510 -29.51 23.09 -23.49
C VAL A 510 -29.62 23.70 -24.89
N ASP A 511 -28.67 23.33 -25.75
CA ASP A 511 -28.74 23.68 -27.19
C ASP A 511 -29.66 22.71 -27.95
N ALA A 512 -29.78 22.88 -29.26
CA ALA A 512 -30.60 22.04 -30.14
C ALA A 512 -30.15 20.55 -30.15
N GLU A 513 -28.90 20.27 -29.84
CA GLU A 513 -28.32 18.93 -29.72
C GLU A 513 -28.43 18.34 -28.31
N GLY A 514 -29.05 19.04 -27.35
CA GLY A 514 -29.23 18.61 -25.97
C GLY A 514 -27.98 18.74 -25.10
N ARG A 515 -27.01 19.58 -25.50
CA ARG A 515 -25.78 19.84 -24.75
C ARG A 515 -26.01 20.96 -23.74
N TYR A 516 -25.39 20.82 -22.59
CA TYR A 516 -25.42 21.82 -21.52
C TYR A 516 -24.81 23.14 -21.96
N VAL A 517 -25.56 24.21 -21.80
CA VAL A 517 -25.11 25.59 -22.08
C VAL A 517 -25.01 26.43 -20.80
N GLY A 518 -25.84 26.15 -19.81
CA GLY A 518 -25.86 26.86 -18.55
C GLY A 518 -27.10 26.54 -17.71
N MET A 519 -27.31 27.28 -16.63
CA MET A 519 -28.48 27.18 -15.78
C MET A 519 -29.18 28.51 -15.64
N ILE A 520 -30.50 28.51 -15.58
CA ILE A 520 -31.33 29.68 -15.43
C ILE A 520 -32.02 29.66 -14.07
N PRO A 521 -31.78 30.59 -13.17
CA PRO A 521 -32.55 30.75 -11.94
C PRO A 521 -33.96 31.25 -12.25
N VAL A 522 -34.99 30.43 -12.00
CA VAL A 522 -36.37 30.77 -12.29
C VAL A 522 -36.83 32.10 -11.65
N PRO A 523 -36.49 32.39 -10.36
CA PRO A 523 -36.89 33.68 -9.77
C PRO A 523 -36.37 34.92 -10.52
N GLU A 524 -35.21 34.83 -11.19
CA GLU A 524 -34.63 35.97 -11.90
C GLU A 524 -35.39 36.29 -13.21
N VAL A 525 -36.04 35.27 -13.81
CA VAL A 525 -36.89 35.47 -14.99
C VAL A 525 -38.17 36.25 -14.67
N TYR A 526 -38.55 36.30 -13.38
CA TYR A 526 -39.74 37.02 -12.89
C TYR A 526 -39.37 38.34 -12.20
N ALA A 527 -38.14 38.81 -12.28
CA ALA A 527 -37.71 40.06 -11.70
C ALA A 527 -38.26 41.26 -12.54
N ASP A 528 -38.69 42.33 -11.87
CA ASP A 528 -39.28 43.54 -12.50
C ASP A 528 -38.35 44.19 -13.55
N SER A 529 -37.05 43.92 -13.48
CA SER A 529 -36.08 44.44 -14.46
C SER A 529 -36.23 43.84 -15.86
N PHE A 530 -36.95 42.72 -16.00
CA PHE A 530 -37.24 42.05 -17.27
C PHE A 530 -38.64 42.37 -17.83
N ASP A 531 -39.46 43.15 -17.11
CA ASP A 531 -40.81 43.54 -17.55
C ASP A 531 -40.82 44.87 -18.28
N THR A 532 -39.67 45.50 -18.54
CA THR A 532 -39.61 46.76 -19.28
C THR A 532 -39.84 46.54 -20.77
N SER A 533 -40.79 47.26 -21.29
CA SER A 533 -41.50 47.20 -22.57
C SER A 533 -40.70 47.49 -23.85
N ASP A 534 -39.39 47.43 -23.87
CA ASP A 534 -38.58 47.75 -25.05
C ASP A 534 -37.47 46.70 -25.29
N GLY A 535 -37.85 45.58 -25.84
CA GLY A 535 -36.90 44.63 -26.41
C GLY A 535 -37.24 43.15 -26.19
N GLU A 536 -37.01 42.33 -27.18
CA GLU A 536 -37.03 40.86 -27.09
C GLU A 536 -35.91 40.40 -26.17
N HIS A 537 -36.16 40.34 -24.85
CA HIS A 537 -35.22 39.74 -23.91
C HIS A 537 -35.19 38.22 -24.10
N SER A 538 -34.01 37.66 -24.30
CA SER A 538 -33.78 36.24 -24.43
C SER A 538 -33.35 35.65 -23.09
N ILE A 539 -33.77 34.42 -22.81
CA ILE A 539 -33.28 33.66 -21.64
C ILE A 539 -31.77 33.45 -21.64
N ARG A 540 -31.09 33.75 -22.78
CA ARG A 540 -29.61 33.70 -22.88
C ARG A 540 -28.93 34.70 -21.95
N GLU A 541 -29.53 35.83 -21.64
CA GLU A 541 -28.98 36.87 -20.76
C GLU A 541 -28.96 36.44 -19.30
N LEU A 542 -29.78 35.45 -18.94
CA LEU A 542 -29.93 34.94 -17.58
C LEU A 542 -29.10 33.64 -17.33
N LEU A 543 -28.31 33.22 -18.32
CA LEU A 543 -27.48 32.01 -18.20
C LEU A 543 -26.37 32.22 -17.18
N LYS A 544 -26.38 31.33 -16.17
CA LYS A 544 -25.30 31.21 -15.18
C LYS A 544 -24.60 29.88 -15.31
N TYR A 545 -23.40 29.77 -14.77
CA TYR A 545 -22.62 28.51 -14.66
C TYR A 545 -22.34 27.83 -15.99
N GLN A 546 -22.09 28.57 -17.08
CA GLN A 546 -21.92 28.04 -18.44
C GLN A 546 -20.74 27.05 -18.55
N ASP A 547 -19.65 27.27 -17.81
CA ASP A 547 -18.47 26.41 -17.78
C ASP A 547 -18.33 25.59 -16.48
N GLU A 548 -19.29 25.68 -15.56
CA GLU A 548 -19.28 24.97 -14.31
C GLU A 548 -20.33 23.83 -14.33
N PHE A 549 -19.84 22.59 -14.28
CA PHE A 549 -20.64 21.39 -14.27
C PHE A 549 -19.92 20.26 -13.50
N LEU A 550 -20.64 19.21 -13.15
CA LEU A 550 -20.13 18.02 -12.51
C LEU A 550 -20.05 16.85 -13.49
N LEU A 551 -19.11 15.93 -13.25
CA LEU A 551 -18.98 14.69 -14.00
C LEU A 551 -19.42 13.50 -13.13
N PRO A 552 -20.02 12.45 -13.71
CA PRO A 552 -20.59 11.31 -12.97
C PRO A 552 -19.57 10.56 -12.10
N GLN A 553 -18.30 10.54 -12.52
CA GLN A 553 -17.21 9.87 -11.82
C GLN A 553 -16.62 10.68 -10.66
N MET A 554 -16.91 11.95 -10.54
CA MET A 554 -16.45 12.77 -9.41
C MET A 554 -17.01 12.22 -8.11
N ASN A 555 -16.22 12.28 -7.03
CA ASN A 555 -16.67 11.92 -5.68
C ASN A 555 -17.28 13.13 -4.95
N ALA A 556 -17.92 12.86 -3.81
CA ALA A 556 -18.59 13.91 -3.02
C ALA A 556 -17.67 15.09 -2.66
N LYS A 557 -16.39 14.84 -2.35
CA LYS A 557 -15.43 15.89 -2.01
C LYS A 557 -15.07 16.76 -3.21
N GLU A 558 -14.87 16.15 -4.37
CA GLU A 558 -14.61 16.87 -5.62
C GLU A 558 -15.82 17.70 -6.02
N ALA A 559 -17.04 17.18 -5.81
CA ALA A 559 -18.27 17.93 -6.06
C ALA A 559 -18.39 19.16 -5.14
N VAL A 560 -18.08 19.02 -3.84
CA VAL A 560 -18.11 20.17 -2.90
C VAL A 560 -17.14 21.26 -3.34
N VAL A 561 -15.92 20.92 -3.72
CA VAL A 561 -14.93 21.89 -4.24
C VAL A 561 -15.45 22.63 -5.49
N ARG A 562 -16.23 21.94 -6.33
CA ARG A 562 -16.85 22.58 -7.50
C ARG A 562 -17.99 23.52 -7.12
N PHE A 563 -18.82 23.13 -6.12
CA PHE A 563 -19.87 24.03 -5.60
C PHE A 563 -19.26 25.29 -5.00
N ASP A 564 -18.22 25.15 -4.15
CA ASP A 564 -17.50 26.27 -3.55
C ASP A 564 -16.91 27.21 -4.62
N ARG A 565 -16.28 26.64 -5.66
CA ARG A 565 -15.69 27.43 -6.74
C ARG A 565 -16.71 28.17 -7.59
N ALA A 566 -17.84 27.49 -7.86
CA ALA A 566 -18.92 28.05 -8.65
C ALA A 566 -19.83 28.98 -7.83
N GLU A 567 -19.66 29.04 -6.50
CA GLU A 567 -20.58 29.74 -5.56
C GLU A 567 -22.04 29.35 -5.84
N SER A 568 -22.28 28.06 -6.07
CA SER A 568 -23.58 27.55 -6.50
C SER A 568 -24.09 26.43 -5.59
N GLU A 569 -25.36 26.53 -5.19
CA GLU A 569 -26.06 25.53 -4.40
C GLU A 569 -26.42 24.24 -5.20
N ALA A 570 -26.37 24.31 -6.54
CA ALA A 570 -26.63 23.15 -7.41
C ALA A 570 -25.94 23.33 -8.76
N LEU A 571 -25.42 22.24 -9.31
CA LEU A 571 -24.77 22.18 -10.62
C LEU A 571 -25.34 21.04 -11.46
N ALA A 572 -25.38 21.25 -12.77
CA ALA A 572 -25.72 20.21 -13.73
C ALA A 572 -24.66 19.14 -13.78
N VAL A 573 -25.08 17.90 -14.02
CA VAL A 573 -24.18 16.76 -14.24
C VAL A 573 -24.21 16.40 -15.72
N VAL A 574 -23.04 16.38 -16.37
CA VAL A 574 -22.91 16.06 -17.78
C VAL A 574 -22.07 14.80 -17.99
N ASN A 575 -22.26 14.12 -19.11
CA ASN A 575 -21.57 12.84 -19.40
C ASN A 575 -20.05 12.99 -19.50
N ASN A 576 -19.56 13.99 -20.20
CA ASN A 576 -18.16 14.34 -20.34
C ASN A 576 -17.99 15.81 -20.68
N ALA A 577 -16.76 16.33 -20.60
CA ALA A 577 -16.45 17.74 -20.85
C ALA A 577 -16.56 18.14 -22.33
N GLN A 578 -16.51 17.19 -23.25
CA GLN A 578 -16.56 17.45 -24.69
C GLN A 578 -18.01 17.47 -25.23
N GLU A 579 -18.79 16.44 -24.94
CA GLU A 579 -20.16 16.32 -25.43
C GLU A 579 -21.17 17.10 -24.60
N ARG A 580 -20.89 17.30 -23.30
CA ARG A 580 -21.72 18.06 -22.35
C ARG A 580 -23.21 17.65 -22.33
N LYS A 581 -23.56 16.39 -22.65
CA LYS A 581 -24.95 15.91 -22.55
C LYS A 581 -25.40 15.86 -21.10
N VAL A 582 -26.55 16.45 -20.80
CA VAL A 582 -27.11 16.51 -19.46
C VAL A 582 -27.55 15.13 -18.99
N LEU A 583 -27.08 14.68 -17.83
CA LEU A 583 -27.45 13.45 -17.17
C LEU A 583 -28.29 13.64 -15.90
N GLY A 584 -28.15 14.79 -15.25
CA GLY A 584 -28.82 15.04 -13.98
C GLY A 584 -28.46 16.39 -13.36
N LEU A 585 -28.91 16.56 -12.13
CA LEU A 585 -28.63 17.71 -11.27
C LEU A 585 -28.20 17.23 -9.89
N LEU A 586 -27.21 17.87 -9.30
CA LEU A 586 -26.80 17.61 -7.92
C LEU A 586 -26.77 18.92 -7.14
N SER A 587 -27.32 18.90 -5.91
CA SER A 587 -27.24 20.05 -5.01
C SER A 587 -26.17 19.84 -3.93
N GLU A 588 -25.54 20.93 -3.51
CA GLU A 588 -24.54 20.96 -2.44
C GLU A 588 -25.11 20.39 -1.13
N ALA A 589 -26.29 20.87 -0.71
CA ALA A 589 -26.95 20.42 0.52
C ALA A 589 -27.20 18.90 0.54
N HIS A 590 -27.59 18.30 -0.62
CA HIS A 590 -27.75 16.86 -0.73
C HIS A 590 -26.41 16.13 -0.64
N THR A 591 -25.37 16.67 -1.28
CA THR A 591 -24.01 16.12 -1.25
C THR A 591 -23.45 16.10 0.18
N LEU A 592 -23.56 17.24 0.89
CA LEU A 592 -23.10 17.37 2.28
C LEU A 592 -23.89 16.46 3.23
N ARG A 593 -25.22 16.35 3.07
CA ARG A 593 -26.03 15.44 3.86
C ARG A 593 -25.63 14.00 3.64
N ARG A 594 -25.49 13.54 2.40
CA ARG A 594 -25.07 12.16 2.08
C ARG A 594 -23.66 11.88 2.59
N TYR A 595 -22.78 12.85 2.52
CA TYR A 595 -21.43 12.77 3.08
C TYR A 595 -21.47 12.61 4.60
N SER A 596 -22.28 13.41 5.31
CA SER A 596 -22.43 13.33 6.77
C SER A 596 -23.07 12.01 7.20
N GLU A 597 -24.15 11.56 6.54
CA GLU A 597 -24.82 10.28 6.81
C GLU A 597 -23.84 9.09 6.68
N GLU A 598 -23.00 9.08 5.64
CA GLU A 598 -22.00 8.02 5.43
C GLU A 598 -20.87 8.11 6.46
N LEU A 599 -20.46 9.33 6.85
CA LEU A 599 -19.48 9.56 7.90
C LEU A 599 -19.98 9.03 9.26
N ASP A 600 -21.23 9.32 9.63
CA ASP A 600 -21.83 8.89 10.89
C ASP A 600 -22.06 7.38 10.90
N ARG A 601 -22.46 6.80 9.77
CA ARG A 601 -22.56 5.34 9.63
C ARG A 601 -21.20 4.69 9.88
N ARG A 602 -20.14 5.29 9.36
CA ARG A 602 -18.77 4.78 9.54
C ARG A 602 -18.26 4.95 10.96
N ARG A 603 -18.57 6.06 11.62
CA ARG A 603 -18.24 6.24 13.04
C ARG A 603 -18.88 5.14 13.89
N ARG A 604 -20.15 4.85 13.67
CA ARG A 604 -20.86 3.77 14.36
C ARG A 604 -20.33 2.38 14.04
N GLU A 605 -19.93 2.12 12.79
CA GLU A 605 -19.26 0.86 12.40
C GLU A 605 -17.91 0.70 13.11
N VAL A 606 -17.17 1.78 13.38
CA VAL A 606 -15.88 1.79 14.07
C VAL A 606 -16.03 1.71 15.58
N SER A 607 -17.06 2.35 16.16
CA SER A 607 -17.35 2.29 17.60
C SER A 607 -18.05 0.99 18.02
N GLY A 608 -18.47 0.15 17.07
CA GLY A 608 -19.15 -1.11 17.38
C GLY A 608 -20.63 -0.97 17.77
N GLU A 609 -21.25 0.18 17.55
CA GLU A 609 -22.64 0.49 17.90
C GLU A 609 -23.69 -0.01 16.87
N VAL A 610 -23.29 -0.77 15.85
CA VAL A 610 -24.20 -1.36 14.84
C VAL A 610 -23.89 -2.84 14.61
#